data_2cc06c6b0856c19d31e7a50c71725ff6
#
_entry.id   2cc06c6b0856c19d31e7a50c71725ff6
#
_cell.length_a   1.000
_cell.length_b   1.000
_cell.length_c   1.000
_cell.angle_alpha   90.00
_cell.angle_beta   90.00
_cell.angle_gamma   90.00
#
_symmetry.space_group_name_H-M   'P 1'
#
loop_
_entity.id
_entity.type
_entity.pdbx_description
1 polymer ?
#
loop_
_entity_poly.entity_id
_entity_poly.type
_entity_poly.pdbx_seq_one_letter_code
_entity_poly.pdbx_strand_id
1 'polypeptide(L)'
;MAFPQPFLDALIDRNPIDEVVGQYVSLTRRGSNLFGLCPFHSEKTASFSVAPDKGIYYCFGCHAGGGVVNFIMQIEGLDFPDAVRFLAKRAGMEVPEDEAYHSQYQKQERLWALCKDAARFFRQQLFSPVGKPAQAYIQKRALSMDTVKRFGLGFSPDAWAALTDTMKEKGYRLDELIDAGLSIRGKNGGVYGFGGRVMDDSTPKYLNSPETLIFNKRKNLFALNVARKSKQGRIILTEGYMDAIALHQYGFDCAVASLGTSLTEEHANILAKYTNQVILTYDGDEAGQNATRRAIPMLEKTGIQVRVLRMQGAKDPDEFLKKYGAQRFEVLLDSCQNQAEYRLDSLRRKFDLTLDEQRVEFLSQAAALIASFPNAVQREIYGRRAAEAAGITPEAMQLEVKKAYRKSRAIEKRKREAQELDIARQRAPKIRAIHY
;
A
#
# COMPACT_ATOMS: atom_id res chain seq x y z
N MET A 1 -14.33 21.25 0.10
CA MET A 1 -15.02 22.01 1.16
C MET A 1 -14.05 22.94 1.82
N ALA A 2 -14.35 24.21 1.88
CA ALA A 2 -13.50 25.19 2.54
C ALA A 2 -14.25 25.65 3.80
N PHE A 3 -13.68 25.34 4.98
CA PHE A 3 -14.09 26.05 6.18
C PHE A 3 -13.82 27.57 5.98
N PRO A 4 -14.66 28.45 6.53
CA PRO A 4 -14.40 29.89 6.43
C PRO A 4 -13.02 30.24 6.96
N GLN A 5 -12.26 31.06 6.22
CA GLN A 5 -10.89 31.44 6.61
C GLN A 5 -10.81 32.01 8.03
N PRO A 6 -11.75 32.90 8.47
CA PRO A 6 -11.73 33.41 9.85
C PRO A 6 -11.88 32.31 10.92
N PHE A 7 -12.61 31.23 10.60
CA PHE A 7 -12.73 30.09 11.51
C PHE A 7 -11.41 29.28 11.58
N LEU A 8 -10.76 29.06 10.43
CA LEU A 8 -9.47 28.37 10.40
C LEU A 8 -8.39 29.18 11.12
N ASP A 9 -8.38 30.48 10.96
CA ASP A 9 -7.43 31.36 11.65
C ASP A 9 -7.64 31.27 13.18
N ALA A 10 -8.88 31.43 13.64
CA ALA A 10 -9.22 31.28 15.06
C ALA A 10 -8.93 29.87 15.61
N LEU A 11 -9.10 28.84 14.79
CA LEU A 11 -8.76 27.45 15.14
C LEU A 11 -7.27 27.27 15.38
N ILE A 12 -6.45 27.82 14.48
CA ILE A 12 -4.99 27.74 14.58
C ILE A 12 -4.50 28.52 15.80
N ASP A 13 -5.03 29.73 16.02
CA ASP A 13 -4.69 30.55 17.18
C ASP A 13 -4.99 29.89 18.53
N ARG A 14 -6.09 29.11 18.59
CA ARG A 14 -6.48 28.36 19.82
C ARG A 14 -5.79 26.99 19.96
N ASN A 15 -5.01 26.59 18.99
CA ASN A 15 -4.27 25.35 18.98
C ASN A 15 -2.77 25.61 18.68
N PRO A 16 -2.02 26.25 19.61
CA PRO A 16 -0.59 26.47 19.42
C PRO A 16 0.12 25.17 19.08
N ILE A 17 0.95 25.20 18.04
CA ILE A 17 1.54 23.99 17.46
C ILE A 17 2.44 23.24 18.46
N ASP A 18 3.15 23.94 19.29
CA ASP A 18 4.00 23.36 20.32
C ASP A 18 3.22 22.63 21.41
N GLU A 19 2.06 23.14 21.81
CA GLU A 19 1.15 22.47 22.74
C GLU A 19 0.53 21.21 22.14
N VAL A 20 0.09 21.30 20.87
CA VAL A 20 -0.52 20.16 20.20
C VAL A 20 0.51 19.08 19.94
N VAL A 21 1.65 19.43 19.39
CA VAL A 21 2.76 18.48 19.14
C VAL A 21 3.33 17.91 20.42
N GLY A 22 3.42 18.72 21.48
CA GLY A 22 3.91 18.30 22.78
C GLY A 22 3.11 17.16 23.43
N GLN A 23 1.88 16.89 23.00
CA GLN A 23 1.08 15.74 23.45
C GLN A 23 1.55 14.41 22.83
N TYR A 24 2.27 14.45 21.72
CA TYR A 24 2.72 13.28 20.97
C TYR A 24 4.24 13.10 21.02
N VAL A 25 4.98 14.20 21.18
CA VAL A 25 6.44 14.23 21.07
C VAL A 25 7.04 14.96 22.26
N SER A 26 8.02 14.35 22.92
CA SER A 26 8.82 15.03 23.95
C SER A 26 9.70 16.07 23.27
N LEU A 27 9.40 17.36 23.50
CA LEU A 27 10.08 18.47 22.90
C LEU A 27 11.08 19.12 23.84
N THR A 28 12.29 19.44 23.35
CA THR A 28 13.34 20.18 24.08
C THR A 28 13.64 21.48 23.38
N ARG A 29 13.64 22.57 24.11
CA ARG A 29 13.89 23.92 23.55
C ARG A 29 15.36 24.11 23.16
N ARG A 30 15.59 24.59 21.94
CA ARG A 30 16.91 25.00 21.44
C ARG A 30 16.76 26.32 20.69
N GLY A 31 17.09 27.43 21.33
CA GLY A 31 16.86 28.78 20.82
C GLY A 31 15.37 29.12 20.75
N SER A 32 14.90 29.60 19.61
CA SER A 32 13.48 29.92 19.33
C SER A 32 12.64 28.67 19.00
N ASN A 33 13.27 27.56 18.65
CA ASN A 33 12.58 26.36 18.21
C ASN A 33 12.63 25.26 19.27
N LEU A 34 11.71 24.29 19.12
CA LEU A 34 11.64 23.07 19.92
C LEU A 34 12.05 21.89 19.04
N PHE A 35 12.78 20.92 19.62
CA PHE A 35 13.26 19.73 18.90
C PHE A 35 12.87 18.46 19.63
N GLY A 36 12.56 17.41 18.86
CA GLY A 36 12.22 16.07 19.37
C GLY A 36 12.53 14.99 18.35
N LEU A 37 12.27 13.74 18.72
CA LEU A 37 12.29 12.63 17.78
C LEU A 37 11.05 12.68 16.88
N CYS A 38 11.22 12.43 15.60
CA CYS A 38 10.12 12.49 14.65
C CYS A 38 9.09 11.38 14.90
N PRO A 39 7.79 11.70 15.00
CA PRO A 39 6.75 10.69 15.16
C PRO A 39 6.39 9.97 13.85
N PHE A 40 6.90 10.44 12.71
CA PHE A 40 6.54 9.96 11.37
C PHE A 40 7.57 9.01 10.78
N HIS A 41 8.79 8.92 11.34
CA HIS A 41 9.81 7.95 10.98
C HIS A 41 10.67 7.57 12.17
N SER A 42 11.34 6.43 12.12
CA SER A 42 12.21 5.97 13.20
C SER A 42 13.59 6.62 13.11
N GLU A 43 14.02 7.29 14.19
CA GLU A 43 15.32 7.95 14.28
C GLU A 43 15.88 7.87 15.72
N LYS A 44 17.20 8.04 15.84
CA LYS A 44 17.88 8.08 17.16
C LYS A 44 18.30 9.49 17.56
N THR A 45 18.34 10.42 16.64
CA THR A 45 18.75 11.81 16.85
C THR A 45 17.61 12.74 16.49
N ALA A 46 17.33 13.72 17.33
CA ALA A 46 16.22 14.64 17.15
C ALA A 46 16.38 15.49 15.88
N SER A 47 15.64 15.16 14.83
CA SER A 47 15.57 15.91 13.57
C SER A 47 14.23 16.62 13.35
N PHE A 48 13.27 16.43 14.24
CA PHE A 48 11.96 17.06 14.19
C PHE A 48 11.99 18.40 14.91
N SER A 49 11.72 19.47 14.19
CA SER A 49 11.73 20.85 14.68
C SER A 49 10.33 21.44 14.67
N VAL A 50 9.95 22.10 15.75
CA VAL A 50 8.73 22.91 15.87
C VAL A 50 9.13 24.37 16.06
N ALA A 51 8.59 25.26 15.25
CA ALA A 51 8.79 26.71 15.33
C ALA A 51 7.47 27.37 15.79
N PRO A 52 7.27 27.61 17.09
CA PRO A 52 6.01 28.16 17.63
C PRO A 52 5.65 29.51 17.00
N ASP A 53 6.62 30.42 16.88
CA ASP A 53 6.42 31.77 16.32
C ASP A 53 5.92 31.75 14.87
N LYS A 54 6.19 30.66 14.13
CA LYS A 54 5.76 30.49 12.73
C LYS A 54 4.55 29.57 12.60
N GLY A 55 4.12 28.90 13.68
CA GLY A 55 3.02 27.93 13.66
C GLY A 55 3.31 26.68 12.80
N ILE A 56 4.57 26.30 12.62
CA ILE A 56 4.95 25.19 11.73
C ILE A 56 5.87 24.18 12.41
N TYR A 57 5.82 22.94 11.92
CA TYR A 57 6.83 21.93 12.20
C TYR A 57 7.54 21.48 10.90
N TYR A 58 8.74 20.98 11.05
CA TYR A 58 9.50 20.38 9.94
C TYR A 58 10.47 19.32 10.45
N CYS A 59 10.50 18.17 9.80
CA CYS A 59 11.47 17.13 10.06
C CYS A 59 12.58 17.12 9.01
N PHE A 60 13.82 17.29 9.45
CA PHE A 60 14.99 17.26 8.55
C PHE A 60 15.37 15.86 8.07
N GLY A 61 14.82 14.80 8.70
CA GLY A 61 15.06 13.41 8.31
C GLY A 61 14.11 12.93 7.19
N CYS A 62 12.79 13.05 7.40
CA CYS A 62 11.80 12.54 6.45
C CYS A 62 11.08 13.65 5.66
N HIS A 63 11.43 14.93 5.88
CA HIS A 63 10.84 16.09 5.22
C HIS A 63 9.33 16.30 5.48
N ALA A 64 8.74 15.61 6.45
CA ALA A 64 7.38 15.89 6.90
C ALA A 64 7.32 17.31 7.49
N GLY A 65 6.32 18.10 7.10
CA GLY A 65 6.21 19.48 7.57
C GLY A 65 4.84 20.08 7.31
N GLY A 66 4.54 21.19 7.98
CA GLY A 66 3.28 21.92 7.85
C GLY A 66 2.86 22.63 9.12
N GLY A 67 1.60 23.10 9.14
CA GLY A 67 0.96 23.68 10.32
C GLY A 67 0.32 22.64 11.24
N VAL A 68 -0.37 23.12 12.29
CA VAL A 68 -1.01 22.25 13.30
C VAL A 68 -2.06 21.29 12.70
N VAL A 69 -2.84 21.74 11.71
CA VAL A 69 -3.81 20.87 11.02
C VAL A 69 -3.11 19.76 10.26
N ASN A 70 -2.02 20.07 9.53
CA ASN A 70 -1.23 19.07 8.83
C ASN A 70 -0.61 18.04 9.78
N PHE A 71 -0.19 18.48 10.97
CA PHE A 71 0.34 17.59 11.99
C PHE A 71 -0.71 16.57 12.44
N ILE A 72 -1.92 17.04 12.79
CA ILE A 72 -3.03 16.15 13.20
C ILE A 72 -3.46 15.23 12.06
N MET A 73 -3.55 15.72 10.82
CA MET A 73 -3.83 14.87 9.66
C MET A 73 -2.85 13.70 9.55
N GLN A 74 -1.56 13.95 9.79
CA GLN A 74 -0.52 12.93 9.64
C GLN A 74 -0.45 11.98 10.83
N ILE A 75 -0.54 12.49 12.06
CA ILE A 75 -0.35 11.68 13.27
C ILE A 75 -1.56 10.80 13.58
N GLU A 76 -2.77 11.33 13.38
CA GLU A 76 -4.04 10.62 13.62
C GLU A 76 -4.55 9.89 12.36
N GLY A 77 -3.94 10.17 11.18
CA GLY A 77 -4.39 9.59 9.91
C GLY A 77 -5.73 10.13 9.43
N LEU A 78 -6.07 11.37 9.80
CA LEU A 78 -7.32 12.04 9.48
C LEU A 78 -7.22 12.79 8.15
N ASP A 79 -8.37 13.01 7.49
CA ASP A 79 -8.46 13.98 6.42
C ASP A 79 -8.55 15.42 6.97
N PHE A 80 -8.49 16.42 6.09
CA PHE A 80 -8.48 17.83 6.50
C PHE A 80 -9.73 18.22 7.31
N PRO A 81 -10.97 17.88 6.91
CA PRO A 81 -12.16 18.18 7.68
C PRO A 81 -12.17 17.55 9.08
N ASP A 82 -11.75 16.30 9.19
CA ASP A 82 -11.74 15.59 10.48
C ASP A 82 -10.63 16.10 11.41
N ALA A 83 -9.47 16.49 10.86
CA ALA A 83 -8.41 17.15 11.62
C ALA A 83 -8.86 18.52 12.15
N VAL A 84 -9.61 19.29 11.35
CA VAL A 84 -10.19 20.58 11.77
C VAL A 84 -11.18 20.36 12.93
N ARG A 85 -12.04 19.34 12.85
CA ARG A 85 -12.98 19.02 13.95
C ARG A 85 -12.28 18.54 15.20
N PHE A 86 -11.25 17.72 15.06
CA PHE A 86 -10.44 17.26 16.17
C PHE A 86 -9.87 18.46 16.95
N LEU A 87 -9.28 19.41 16.23
CA LEU A 87 -8.73 20.64 16.82
C LEU A 87 -9.83 21.57 17.39
N ALA A 88 -10.96 21.68 16.71
CA ALA A 88 -12.10 22.45 17.19
C ALA A 88 -12.66 21.89 18.51
N LYS A 89 -12.81 20.58 18.59
CA LYS A 89 -13.23 19.89 19.82
C LYS A 89 -12.22 20.12 20.97
N ARG A 90 -10.93 20.03 20.67
CA ARG A 90 -9.85 20.33 21.63
C ARG A 90 -9.94 21.75 22.17
N ALA A 91 -10.21 22.71 21.29
CA ALA A 91 -10.30 24.15 21.61
C ALA A 91 -11.68 24.60 22.15
N GLY A 92 -12.65 23.67 22.27
CA GLY A 92 -14.03 24.03 22.66
C GLY A 92 -14.73 24.95 21.66
N MET A 93 -14.38 24.84 20.38
CA MET A 93 -14.96 25.65 19.30
C MET A 93 -16.11 24.90 18.61
N GLU A 94 -17.19 25.61 18.35
CA GLU A 94 -18.25 25.09 17.47
C GLU A 94 -17.78 25.20 16.02
N VAL A 95 -17.84 24.08 15.31
CA VAL A 95 -17.51 24.03 13.89
C VAL A 95 -18.70 24.62 13.11
N PRO A 96 -18.49 25.58 12.20
CA PRO A 96 -19.57 26.06 11.35
C PRO A 96 -20.17 24.88 10.59
N GLU A 97 -21.47 24.64 10.78
CA GLU A 97 -22.17 23.54 10.13
C GLU A 97 -22.27 23.81 8.62
N ASP A 98 -21.54 23.01 7.85
CA ASP A 98 -21.81 22.82 6.43
C ASP A 98 -22.84 21.69 6.34
N GLU A 99 -24.11 22.03 6.09
CA GLU A 99 -25.23 21.06 5.98
C GLU A 99 -24.90 19.93 5.00
N ALA A 100 -24.16 20.21 3.94
CA ALA A 100 -23.75 19.23 2.96
C ALA A 100 -22.75 18.21 3.55
N TYR A 101 -21.84 18.67 4.41
CA TYR A 101 -20.87 17.78 5.06
C TYR A 101 -21.54 16.93 6.15
N HIS A 102 -22.41 17.54 6.96
CA HIS A 102 -23.15 16.82 8.00
C HIS A 102 -23.99 15.69 7.37
N SER A 103 -24.67 15.99 6.26
CA SER A 103 -25.40 15.02 5.45
C SER A 103 -24.49 13.89 4.92
N GLN A 104 -23.30 14.23 4.40
CA GLN A 104 -22.35 13.24 3.88
C GLN A 104 -21.79 12.36 4.99
N TYR A 105 -21.46 12.93 6.15
CA TYR A 105 -20.96 12.18 7.30
C TYR A 105 -22.04 11.22 7.86
N GLN A 106 -23.26 11.69 8.04
CA GLN A 106 -24.40 10.85 8.44
C GLN A 106 -24.62 9.70 7.45
N LYS A 107 -24.50 10.00 6.14
CA LYS A 107 -24.58 8.96 5.11
C LYS A 107 -23.45 7.92 5.26
N GLN A 108 -22.22 8.32 5.52
CA GLN A 108 -21.11 7.40 5.76
C GLN A 108 -21.34 6.53 7.01
N GLU A 109 -21.76 7.12 8.14
CA GLU A 109 -22.06 6.37 9.36
C GLU A 109 -23.17 5.33 9.12
N ARG A 110 -24.20 5.73 8.37
CA ARG A 110 -25.31 4.85 8.00
C ARG A 110 -24.83 3.68 7.14
N LEU A 111 -23.93 3.94 6.16
CA LEU A 111 -23.36 2.90 5.32
C LEU A 111 -22.41 1.96 6.11
N TRP A 112 -21.65 2.46 7.08
CA TRP A 112 -20.83 1.61 7.95
C TRP A 112 -21.71 0.73 8.86
N ALA A 113 -22.79 1.27 9.41
CA ALA A 113 -23.75 0.47 10.18
C ALA A 113 -24.37 -0.65 9.33
N LEU A 114 -24.75 -0.35 8.10
CA LEU A 114 -25.26 -1.31 7.13
C LEU A 114 -24.23 -2.40 6.83
N CYS A 115 -22.95 -2.03 6.55
CA CYS A 115 -21.89 -3.01 6.33
C CYS A 115 -21.65 -3.91 7.55
N LYS A 116 -21.74 -3.37 8.76
CA LYS A 116 -21.63 -4.14 10.00
C LYS A 116 -22.75 -5.16 10.16
N ASP A 117 -23.98 -4.77 9.81
CA ASP A 117 -25.13 -5.68 9.86
C ASP A 117 -25.08 -6.73 8.76
N ALA A 118 -24.63 -6.38 7.56
CA ALA A 118 -24.38 -7.32 6.48
C ALA A 118 -23.28 -8.35 6.85
N ALA A 119 -22.20 -7.92 7.49
CA ALA A 119 -21.17 -8.83 8.00
C ALA A 119 -21.72 -9.82 9.04
N ARG A 120 -22.61 -9.36 9.92
CA ARG A 120 -23.31 -10.23 10.88
C ARG A 120 -24.21 -11.24 10.18
N PHE A 121 -24.96 -10.81 9.17
CA PHE A 121 -25.78 -11.68 8.34
C PHE A 121 -24.92 -12.78 7.71
N PHE A 122 -23.86 -12.45 6.98
CA PHE A 122 -23.00 -13.45 6.35
C PHE A 122 -22.36 -14.42 7.35
N ARG A 123 -22.00 -13.92 8.54
CA ARG A 123 -21.48 -14.78 9.62
C ARG A 123 -22.55 -15.74 10.13
N GLN A 124 -23.80 -15.28 10.31
CA GLN A 124 -24.91 -16.15 10.72
C GLN A 124 -25.20 -17.22 9.67
N GLN A 125 -25.18 -16.85 8.39
CA GLN A 125 -25.35 -17.79 7.29
C GLN A 125 -24.26 -18.86 7.27
N LEU A 126 -22.99 -18.50 7.55
CA LEU A 126 -21.90 -19.47 7.63
C LEU A 126 -22.17 -20.59 8.67
N PHE A 127 -22.76 -20.25 9.82
CA PHE A 127 -23.02 -21.21 10.89
C PHE A 127 -24.42 -21.81 10.86
N SER A 128 -25.21 -21.49 9.87
CA SER A 128 -26.55 -22.06 9.65
C SER A 128 -26.46 -23.33 8.80
N PRO A 129 -27.56 -24.09 8.68
CA PRO A 129 -27.59 -25.30 7.82
C PRO A 129 -27.23 -25.02 6.35
N VAL A 130 -27.55 -23.85 5.82
CA VAL A 130 -27.21 -23.47 4.43
C VAL A 130 -25.73 -23.19 4.26
N GLY A 131 -24.97 -22.94 5.31
CA GLY A 131 -23.53 -22.67 5.31
C GLY A 131 -22.63 -23.90 5.23
N LYS A 132 -23.20 -25.13 5.26
CA LYS A 132 -22.40 -26.37 5.19
C LYS A 132 -21.35 -26.40 4.07
N PRO A 133 -21.65 -25.99 2.82
CA PRO A 133 -20.64 -25.95 1.76
C PRO A 133 -19.44 -25.05 2.08
N ALA A 134 -19.70 -23.87 2.68
CA ALA A 134 -18.64 -22.94 3.10
C ALA A 134 -17.85 -23.48 4.30
N GLN A 135 -18.50 -24.15 5.24
CA GLN A 135 -17.81 -24.82 6.35
C GLN A 135 -16.88 -25.94 5.83
N ALA A 136 -17.34 -26.74 4.88
CA ALA A 136 -16.50 -27.76 4.23
C ALA A 136 -15.31 -27.15 3.48
N TYR A 137 -15.52 -26.02 2.81
CA TYR A 137 -14.44 -25.26 2.16
C TYR A 137 -13.41 -24.73 3.17
N ILE A 138 -13.86 -24.15 4.29
CA ILE A 138 -13.00 -23.68 5.40
C ILE A 138 -12.18 -24.83 5.96
N GLN A 139 -12.81 -26.00 6.17
CA GLN A 139 -12.14 -27.20 6.65
C GLN A 139 -11.11 -27.72 5.65
N LYS A 140 -11.46 -27.79 4.34
CA LYS A 140 -10.53 -28.16 3.26
C LYS A 140 -9.32 -27.21 3.20
N ARG A 141 -9.53 -25.94 3.52
CA ARG A 141 -8.48 -24.93 3.62
C ARG A 141 -7.70 -24.99 4.94
N ALA A 142 -8.07 -25.87 5.87
CA ALA A 142 -7.47 -25.98 7.20
C ALA A 142 -7.47 -24.67 7.99
N LEU A 143 -8.49 -23.81 7.81
CA LEU A 143 -8.63 -22.57 8.56
C LEU A 143 -9.21 -22.84 9.94
N SER A 144 -8.55 -22.34 10.97
CA SER A 144 -9.01 -22.45 12.36
C SER A 144 -10.23 -21.56 12.61
N MET A 145 -11.05 -21.93 13.57
CA MET A 145 -12.22 -21.14 13.97
C MET A 145 -11.83 -19.76 14.52
N ASP A 146 -10.65 -19.64 15.13
CA ASP A 146 -10.15 -18.35 15.60
C ASP A 146 -9.76 -17.45 14.42
N THR A 147 -9.17 -18.01 13.37
CA THR A 147 -8.92 -17.29 12.11
C THR A 147 -10.23 -16.85 11.45
N VAL A 148 -11.23 -17.76 11.37
CA VAL A 148 -12.56 -17.42 10.83
C VAL A 148 -13.20 -16.26 11.58
N LYS A 149 -13.12 -16.26 12.91
CA LYS A 149 -13.66 -15.19 13.76
C LYS A 149 -12.87 -13.89 13.60
N ARG A 150 -11.53 -13.99 13.62
CA ARG A 150 -10.62 -12.84 13.55
C ARG A 150 -10.78 -12.04 12.26
N PHE A 151 -10.96 -12.73 11.14
CA PHE A 151 -11.13 -12.09 9.82
C PHE A 151 -12.60 -11.89 9.43
N GLY A 152 -13.54 -12.26 10.27
CA GLY A 152 -14.96 -12.06 10.02
C GLY A 152 -15.45 -12.82 8.78
N LEU A 153 -14.94 -14.04 8.56
CA LEU A 153 -15.37 -14.84 7.41
C LEU A 153 -16.85 -15.20 7.54
N GLY A 154 -17.55 -15.12 6.44
CA GLY A 154 -18.98 -15.38 6.34
C GLY A 154 -19.33 -16.16 5.08
N PHE A 155 -20.59 -16.42 4.89
CA PHE A 155 -21.14 -17.12 3.73
C PHE A 155 -22.30 -16.33 3.13
N SER A 156 -22.26 -16.09 1.83
CA SER A 156 -23.39 -15.57 1.08
C SER A 156 -24.21 -16.76 0.55
N PRO A 157 -25.45 -16.96 1.00
CA PRO A 157 -26.29 -18.02 0.49
C PRO A 157 -26.64 -17.80 -0.98
N ASP A 158 -26.87 -18.85 -1.71
CA ASP A 158 -27.36 -18.81 -3.10
C ASP A 158 -28.86 -18.45 -3.13
N ALA A 159 -29.15 -17.22 -2.71
CA ALA A 159 -30.49 -16.65 -2.65
C ALA A 159 -30.42 -15.16 -2.97
N TRP A 160 -30.98 -14.78 -4.11
CA TRP A 160 -30.86 -13.44 -4.72
C TRP A 160 -31.24 -12.28 -3.80
N ALA A 161 -32.26 -12.48 -2.97
CA ALA A 161 -32.83 -11.42 -2.14
C ALA A 161 -32.49 -11.54 -0.65
N ALA A 162 -31.86 -12.62 -0.21
CA ALA A 162 -31.70 -12.92 1.23
C ALA A 162 -31.03 -11.79 2.02
N LEU A 163 -29.92 -11.21 1.54
CA LEU A 163 -29.29 -10.07 2.19
C LEU A 163 -30.21 -8.82 2.11
N THR A 164 -30.74 -8.53 0.92
CA THR A 164 -31.55 -7.34 0.67
C THR A 164 -32.80 -7.33 1.54
N ASP A 165 -33.50 -8.43 1.64
CA ASP A 165 -34.71 -8.56 2.46
C ASP A 165 -34.39 -8.42 3.95
N THR A 166 -33.35 -9.11 4.43
CA THR A 166 -32.90 -8.99 5.82
C THR A 166 -32.50 -7.55 6.17
N MET A 167 -31.83 -6.82 5.26
CA MET A 167 -31.44 -5.44 5.50
C MET A 167 -32.63 -4.50 5.44
N LYS A 168 -33.62 -4.75 4.56
CA LYS A 168 -34.90 -3.99 4.53
C LYS A 168 -35.69 -4.17 5.84
N GLU A 169 -35.76 -5.37 6.38
CA GLU A 169 -36.38 -5.63 7.68
C GLU A 169 -35.73 -4.84 8.82
N LYS A 170 -34.41 -4.56 8.71
CA LYS A 170 -33.67 -3.69 9.63
C LYS A 170 -33.81 -2.21 9.34
N GLY A 171 -34.63 -1.81 8.35
CA GLY A 171 -34.93 -0.41 8.02
C GLY A 171 -33.88 0.23 7.10
N TYR A 172 -33.06 -0.56 6.37
CA TYR A 172 -32.17 -0.03 5.33
C TYR A 172 -32.90 0.00 3.98
N ARG A 173 -32.58 1.02 3.17
CA ARG A 173 -33.15 1.20 1.84
C ARG A 173 -32.27 0.53 0.79
N LEU A 174 -32.84 0.22 -0.38
CA LEU A 174 -32.12 -0.42 -1.47
C LEU A 174 -31.00 0.47 -2.03
N ASP A 175 -31.20 1.78 -2.09
CA ASP A 175 -30.18 2.73 -2.51
C ASP A 175 -28.97 2.75 -1.57
N GLU A 176 -29.19 2.60 -0.24
CA GLU A 176 -28.10 2.49 0.73
C GLU A 176 -27.28 1.19 0.52
N LEU A 177 -27.93 0.07 0.18
CA LEU A 177 -27.21 -1.17 -0.16
C LEU A 177 -26.38 -1.00 -1.43
N ILE A 178 -26.87 -0.28 -2.43
CA ILE A 178 -26.14 0.03 -3.66
C ILE A 178 -24.95 0.94 -3.36
N ASP A 179 -25.18 2.01 -2.60
CA ASP A 179 -24.13 2.96 -2.20
C ASP A 179 -23.03 2.32 -1.32
N ALA A 180 -23.38 1.27 -0.57
CA ALA A 180 -22.44 0.47 0.20
C ALA A 180 -21.73 -0.61 -0.64
N GLY A 181 -22.09 -0.79 -1.91
CA GLY A 181 -21.56 -1.85 -2.78
C GLY A 181 -22.02 -3.26 -2.39
N LEU A 182 -23.15 -3.36 -1.69
CA LEU A 182 -23.78 -4.62 -1.26
C LEU A 182 -24.86 -5.11 -2.23
N SER A 183 -25.28 -4.27 -3.16
CA SER A 183 -26.23 -4.57 -4.22
C SER A 183 -25.87 -3.78 -5.47
N ILE A 184 -26.30 -4.28 -6.64
CA ILE A 184 -26.15 -3.58 -7.92
C ILE A 184 -27.51 -3.31 -8.53
N ARG A 185 -27.63 -2.19 -9.26
CA ARG A 185 -28.80 -1.92 -10.11
C ARG A 185 -28.70 -2.77 -11.37
N GLY A 186 -29.42 -3.85 -11.43
CA GLY A 186 -29.50 -4.69 -12.63
C GLY A 186 -30.92 -5.17 -12.86
N LYS A 187 -31.18 -5.68 -14.06
CA LYS A 187 -32.51 -6.21 -14.42
C LYS A 187 -33.00 -7.31 -13.45
N ASN A 188 -32.10 -7.93 -12.68
CA ASN A 188 -32.40 -9.08 -11.81
C ASN A 188 -31.83 -8.93 -10.37
N GLY A 189 -31.48 -7.75 -9.89
CA GLY A 189 -31.26 -7.45 -8.45
C GLY A 189 -30.20 -8.29 -7.71
N GLY A 190 -29.16 -8.72 -8.38
CA GLY A 190 -28.09 -9.49 -7.74
C GLY A 190 -27.28 -8.71 -6.72
N VAL A 191 -26.91 -9.35 -5.61
CA VAL A 191 -26.11 -8.79 -4.53
C VAL A 191 -24.64 -9.07 -4.75
N TYR A 192 -23.82 -8.02 -4.85
CA TYR A 192 -22.36 -8.12 -4.88
C TYR A 192 -21.78 -7.13 -3.88
N GLY A 193 -21.15 -7.63 -2.84
CA GLY A 193 -20.49 -6.79 -1.85
C GLY A 193 -19.51 -7.57 -0.99
N PHE A 194 -18.50 -6.87 -0.44
CA PHE A 194 -17.34 -7.44 0.24
C PHE A 194 -16.32 -8.10 -0.72
N GLY A 195 -15.20 -8.59 -0.20
CA GLY A 195 -14.35 -9.53 -0.90
C GLY A 195 -15.01 -10.90 -0.84
N GLY A 196 -15.57 -11.36 -1.93
CA GLY A 196 -16.14 -12.71 -2.07
C GLY A 196 -15.24 -13.60 -2.89
N ARG A 197 -15.14 -14.88 -2.53
CA ARG A 197 -14.51 -15.92 -3.33
C ARG A 197 -15.53 -16.98 -3.67
N VAL A 198 -15.61 -17.32 -4.95
CA VAL A 198 -16.41 -18.49 -5.38
C VAL A 198 -15.81 -19.78 -4.83
N MET A 199 -16.67 -20.74 -4.50
CA MET A 199 -16.25 -22.03 -3.92
C MET A 199 -16.06 -23.11 -4.97
N ASP A 200 -16.49 -22.85 -6.19
CA ASP A 200 -16.34 -23.68 -7.38
C ASP A 200 -15.27 -23.11 -8.34
N ASP A 201 -15.21 -23.63 -9.56
CA ASP A 201 -14.28 -23.20 -10.61
C ASP A 201 -14.82 -22.07 -11.49
N SER A 202 -15.92 -21.42 -11.08
CA SER A 202 -16.48 -20.28 -11.82
C SER A 202 -15.52 -19.08 -11.81
N THR A 203 -15.64 -18.25 -12.84
CA THR A 203 -14.83 -17.04 -13.01
C THR A 203 -15.71 -15.79 -12.99
N PRO A 204 -15.25 -14.70 -12.36
CA PRO A 204 -13.95 -14.52 -11.69
C PRO A 204 -13.91 -15.21 -10.32
N LYS A 205 -12.74 -15.75 -9.94
CA LYS A 205 -12.55 -16.42 -8.63
C LYS A 205 -12.84 -15.52 -7.44
N TYR A 206 -12.58 -14.22 -7.60
CA TYR A 206 -12.77 -13.21 -6.57
C TYR A 206 -13.65 -12.08 -7.07
N LEU A 207 -14.65 -11.75 -6.28
CA LEU A 207 -15.48 -10.56 -6.44
C LEU A 207 -15.18 -9.60 -5.29
N ASN A 208 -14.82 -8.37 -5.63
CA ASN A 208 -14.59 -7.32 -4.64
C ASN A 208 -15.62 -6.22 -4.82
N SER A 209 -16.05 -5.58 -3.71
CA SER A 209 -16.92 -4.40 -3.75
C SER A 209 -16.41 -3.37 -4.76
N PRO A 210 -17.29 -2.65 -5.47
CA PRO A 210 -16.91 -1.50 -6.27
C PRO A 210 -16.33 -0.38 -5.36
N GLU A 211 -15.79 0.67 -5.96
CA GLU A 211 -15.48 1.92 -5.26
C GLU A 211 -16.79 2.51 -4.72
N THR A 212 -16.78 2.89 -3.44
CA THR A 212 -17.93 3.47 -2.75
C THR A 212 -17.52 4.69 -1.91
N LEU A 213 -18.49 5.37 -1.32
CA LEU A 213 -18.22 6.50 -0.42
C LEU A 213 -17.36 6.10 0.80
N ILE A 214 -17.46 4.82 1.22
CA ILE A 214 -16.75 4.27 2.40
C ILE A 214 -15.65 3.29 2.08
N PHE A 215 -15.42 2.97 0.81
CA PHE A 215 -14.42 2.00 0.39
C PHE A 215 -13.71 2.41 -0.90
N ASN A 216 -12.38 2.48 -0.84
CA ASN A 216 -11.54 2.79 -1.98
C ASN A 216 -10.39 1.77 -2.05
N LYS A 217 -10.39 0.94 -3.11
CA LYS A 217 -9.40 -0.14 -3.30
C LYS A 217 -7.97 0.38 -3.38
N ARG A 218 -7.77 1.57 -3.91
CA ARG A 218 -6.44 2.19 -4.08
C ARG A 218 -5.84 2.71 -2.77
N LYS A 219 -6.68 2.88 -1.73
CA LYS A 219 -6.29 3.41 -0.42
C LYS A 219 -6.41 2.39 0.71
N ASN A 220 -6.85 1.17 0.39
CA ASN A 220 -7.08 0.12 1.38
C ASN A 220 -6.27 -1.13 1.06
N LEU A 221 -5.61 -1.66 2.08
CA LEU A 221 -4.94 -2.97 2.05
C LEU A 221 -5.63 -3.90 3.04
N PHE A 222 -5.91 -5.13 2.62
CA PHE A 222 -6.50 -6.15 3.49
C PHE A 222 -5.56 -6.45 4.66
N ALA A 223 -6.12 -6.58 5.85
CA ALA A 223 -5.43 -6.88 7.11
C ALA A 223 -4.43 -5.81 7.60
N LEU A 224 -4.32 -4.64 6.95
CA LEU A 224 -3.41 -3.57 7.39
C LEU A 224 -3.72 -3.08 8.82
N ASN A 225 -5.00 -3.07 9.23
CA ASN A 225 -5.42 -2.73 10.59
C ASN A 225 -4.80 -3.63 11.66
N VAL A 226 -4.43 -4.85 11.30
CA VAL A 226 -3.71 -5.80 12.16
C VAL A 226 -2.20 -5.65 11.95
N ALA A 227 -1.75 -5.69 10.71
CA ALA A 227 -0.33 -5.68 10.35
C ALA A 227 0.42 -4.44 10.86
N ARG A 228 -0.23 -3.26 10.91
CA ARG A 228 0.37 -2.03 11.47
C ARG A 228 0.72 -2.11 12.96
N LYS A 229 0.19 -3.11 13.68
CA LYS A 229 0.47 -3.35 15.10
C LYS A 229 1.50 -4.47 15.31
N SER A 230 1.92 -5.11 14.23
CA SER A 230 2.91 -6.19 14.29
C SER A 230 4.27 -5.67 14.75
N LYS A 231 4.95 -6.48 15.56
CA LYS A 231 6.32 -6.19 16.05
C LYS A 231 7.41 -6.81 15.16
N GLN A 232 7.06 -7.37 14.01
CA GLN A 232 8.01 -8.08 13.14
C GLN A 232 8.93 -7.14 12.33
N GLY A 233 8.73 -5.81 12.39
CA GLY A 233 9.57 -4.81 11.72
C GLY A 233 9.52 -4.83 10.19
N ARG A 234 8.65 -5.66 9.60
CA ARG A 234 8.47 -5.85 8.16
C ARG A 234 6.99 -6.02 7.83
N ILE A 235 6.60 -5.80 6.58
CA ILE A 235 5.28 -6.17 6.05
C ILE A 235 5.46 -7.19 4.92
N ILE A 236 4.68 -8.26 4.96
CA ILE A 236 4.58 -9.25 3.87
C ILE A 236 3.39 -8.86 3.00
N LEU A 237 3.64 -8.58 1.74
CA LEU A 237 2.61 -8.18 0.77
C LEU A 237 2.30 -9.33 -0.19
N THR A 238 1.06 -9.82 -0.14
CA THR A 238 0.52 -10.89 -0.98
C THR A 238 -0.42 -10.35 -2.05
N GLU A 239 -0.74 -11.14 -3.08
CA GLU A 239 -1.75 -10.79 -4.07
C GLU A 239 -3.17 -10.98 -3.54
N GLY A 240 -3.41 -12.11 -2.88
CA GLY A 240 -4.71 -12.54 -2.43
C GLY A 240 -4.91 -12.42 -0.92
N TYR A 241 -6.11 -12.04 -0.51
CA TYR A 241 -6.43 -11.97 0.91
C TYR A 241 -6.50 -13.34 1.58
N MET A 242 -6.70 -14.43 0.84
CA MET A 242 -6.62 -15.78 1.40
C MET A 242 -5.20 -16.15 1.82
N ASP A 243 -4.19 -15.69 1.07
CA ASP A 243 -2.78 -15.89 1.42
C ASP A 243 -2.41 -15.08 2.66
N ALA A 244 -2.88 -13.83 2.74
CA ALA A 244 -2.71 -13.03 3.96
C ALA A 244 -3.38 -13.69 5.17
N ILE A 245 -4.59 -14.23 5.04
CA ILE A 245 -5.29 -14.95 6.12
C ILE A 245 -4.48 -16.19 6.54
N ALA A 246 -3.98 -16.97 5.58
CA ALA A 246 -3.14 -18.13 5.87
C ALA A 246 -1.87 -17.73 6.63
N LEU A 247 -1.18 -16.70 6.18
CA LEU A 247 0.01 -16.17 6.86
C LEU A 247 -0.31 -15.77 8.32
N HIS A 248 -1.39 -15.02 8.52
CA HIS A 248 -1.82 -14.65 9.88
C HIS A 248 -2.11 -15.86 10.77
N GLN A 249 -2.70 -16.90 10.21
CA GLN A 249 -3.00 -18.13 10.96
C GLN A 249 -1.73 -18.80 11.47
N TYR A 250 -0.65 -18.75 10.69
CA TYR A 250 0.64 -19.33 11.04
C TYR A 250 1.56 -18.35 11.81
N GLY A 251 1.01 -17.20 12.29
CA GLY A 251 1.73 -16.26 13.17
C GLY A 251 2.41 -15.09 12.45
N PHE A 252 2.29 -14.99 11.13
CA PHE A 252 2.82 -13.84 10.35
C PHE A 252 1.79 -12.71 10.31
N ASP A 253 1.60 -12.05 11.46
CA ASP A 253 0.60 -10.99 11.66
C ASP A 253 0.92 -9.67 10.94
N CYS A 254 2.08 -9.61 10.29
CA CYS A 254 2.52 -8.51 9.43
C CYS A 254 2.06 -8.65 7.96
N ALA A 255 1.29 -9.68 7.62
CA ALA A 255 0.84 -9.91 6.25
C ALA A 255 -0.32 -8.99 5.85
N VAL A 256 -0.27 -8.47 4.62
CA VAL A 256 -1.32 -7.66 3.99
C VAL A 256 -1.54 -8.12 2.55
N ALA A 257 -2.72 -7.83 1.99
CA ALA A 257 -2.98 -8.11 0.57
C ALA A 257 -3.61 -6.90 -0.13
N SER A 258 -3.41 -6.82 -1.45
CA SER A 258 -4.18 -5.95 -2.31
C SER A 258 -5.61 -6.51 -2.49
N LEU A 259 -6.55 -5.63 -2.84
CA LEU A 259 -7.98 -5.99 -2.92
C LEU A 259 -8.43 -6.17 -4.38
N GLY A 260 -7.79 -7.09 -5.10
CA GLY A 260 -8.08 -7.37 -6.51
C GLY A 260 -7.67 -6.24 -7.45
N THR A 261 -6.69 -5.44 -7.04
CA THR A 261 -6.03 -4.42 -7.86
C THR A 261 -4.52 -4.58 -7.75
N SER A 262 -3.78 -4.17 -8.78
CA SER A 262 -2.32 -4.02 -8.65
C SER A 262 -1.98 -3.02 -7.53
N LEU A 263 -0.79 -3.15 -6.95
CA LEU A 263 -0.27 -2.16 -6.00
C LEU A 263 -0.29 -0.76 -6.62
N THR A 264 -0.69 0.24 -5.84
CA THR A 264 -0.75 1.65 -6.26
C THR A 264 0.28 2.49 -5.51
N GLU A 265 0.53 3.72 -5.98
CA GLU A 265 1.40 4.67 -5.28
C GLU A 265 0.81 5.06 -3.91
N GLU A 266 -0.52 5.14 -3.80
CA GLU A 266 -1.21 5.37 -2.53
C GLU A 266 -0.96 4.23 -1.53
N HIS A 267 -1.00 2.97 -1.98
CA HIS A 267 -0.63 1.82 -1.15
C HIS A 267 0.82 1.90 -0.68
N ALA A 268 1.76 2.24 -1.56
CA ALA A 268 3.17 2.39 -1.21
C ALA A 268 3.37 3.50 -0.14
N ASN A 269 2.71 4.64 -0.30
CA ASN A 269 2.74 5.73 0.67
C ASN A 269 2.12 5.35 2.03
N ILE A 270 1.07 4.52 2.02
CA ILE A 270 0.48 4.00 3.26
C ILE A 270 1.44 3.04 3.96
N LEU A 271 2.04 2.10 3.22
CA LEU A 271 2.98 1.14 3.78
C LEU A 271 4.22 1.81 4.39
N ALA A 272 4.73 2.86 3.76
CA ALA A 272 5.88 3.63 4.24
C ALA A 272 5.66 4.27 5.62
N LYS A 273 4.40 4.48 6.04
CA LYS A 273 4.08 4.97 7.39
C LYS A 273 4.29 3.94 8.48
N TYR A 274 4.29 2.65 8.14
CA TYR A 274 4.27 1.56 9.13
C TYR A 274 5.51 0.66 9.09
N THR A 275 6.27 0.68 7.99
CA THR A 275 7.46 -0.17 7.85
C THR A 275 8.49 0.46 6.91
N ASN A 276 9.75 0.12 7.15
CA ASN A 276 10.85 0.40 6.22
C ASN A 276 11.21 -0.82 5.34
N GLN A 277 10.53 -1.97 5.53
CA GLN A 277 10.80 -3.19 4.76
C GLN A 277 9.52 -3.87 4.31
N VAL A 278 9.39 -4.14 3.01
CA VAL A 278 8.30 -4.92 2.42
C VAL A 278 8.87 -6.15 1.72
N ILE A 279 8.28 -7.31 2.01
CA ILE A 279 8.59 -8.58 1.34
C ILE A 279 7.42 -8.89 0.40
N LEU A 280 7.69 -8.90 -0.91
CA LEU A 280 6.72 -9.29 -1.92
C LEU A 280 6.66 -10.80 -2.03
N THR A 281 5.46 -11.37 -1.88
CA THR A 281 5.19 -12.82 -1.96
C THR A 281 4.11 -13.08 -3.03
N TYR A 282 4.32 -12.54 -4.22
CA TYR A 282 3.41 -12.70 -5.34
C TYR A 282 3.60 -14.07 -6.00
N ASP A 283 2.57 -14.52 -6.71
CA ASP A 283 2.58 -15.80 -7.40
C ASP A 283 3.77 -15.92 -8.36
N GLY A 284 4.29 -17.14 -8.50
CA GLY A 284 5.46 -17.40 -9.35
C GLY A 284 5.19 -17.39 -10.85
N ASP A 285 3.92 -17.22 -11.26
CA ASP A 285 3.50 -17.15 -12.65
C ASP A 285 3.89 -15.82 -13.33
N GLU A 286 3.63 -15.69 -14.62
CA GLU A 286 3.99 -14.50 -15.38
C GLU A 286 3.26 -13.24 -14.89
N ALA A 287 2.00 -13.37 -14.47
CA ALA A 287 1.20 -12.26 -13.95
C ALA A 287 1.79 -11.71 -12.65
N GLY A 288 2.12 -12.59 -11.68
CA GLY A 288 2.75 -12.22 -10.43
C GLY A 288 4.16 -11.66 -10.59
N GLN A 289 4.95 -12.19 -11.54
CA GLN A 289 6.26 -11.62 -11.89
C GLN A 289 6.14 -10.20 -12.48
N ASN A 290 5.11 -9.96 -13.31
CA ASN A 290 4.82 -8.65 -13.86
C ASN A 290 4.34 -7.68 -12.77
N ALA A 291 3.50 -8.16 -11.83
CA ALA A 291 3.07 -7.39 -10.68
C ALA A 291 4.26 -7.02 -9.77
N THR A 292 5.16 -7.96 -9.48
CA THR A 292 6.41 -7.75 -8.72
C THR A 292 7.27 -6.67 -9.38
N ARG A 293 7.49 -6.76 -10.70
CA ARG A 293 8.31 -5.78 -11.44
C ARG A 293 7.75 -4.36 -11.36
N ARG A 294 6.43 -4.21 -11.31
CA ARG A 294 5.76 -2.90 -11.15
C ARG A 294 5.77 -2.41 -9.72
N ALA A 295 5.62 -3.30 -8.74
CA ALA A 295 5.57 -2.94 -7.32
C ALA A 295 6.90 -2.41 -6.78
N ILE A 296 8.02 -3.02 -7.18
CA ILE A 296 9.36 -2.66 -6.70
C ILE A 296 9.64 -1.14 -6.82
N PRO A 297 9.58 -0.51 -8.01
CA PRO A 297 9.92 0.92 -8.14
C PRO A 297 8.94 1.84 -7.41
N MET A 298 7.67 1.43 -7.23
CA MET A 298 6.69 2.22 -6.46
C MET A 298 7.04 2.27 -4.98
N LEU A 299 7.39 1.12 -4.40
CA LEU A 299 7.79 1.02 -3.00
C LEU A 299 9.13 1.74 -2.74
N GLU A 300 10.09 1.60 -3.64
CA GLU A 300 11.41 2.25 -3.51
C GLU A 300 11.36 3.77 -3.52
N LYS A 301 10.47 4.36 -4.33
CA LYS A 301 10.24 5.81 -4.33
C LYS A 301 9.87 6.36 -2.95
N THR A 302 9.27 5.53 -2.10
CA THR A 302 8.88 5.90 -0.72
C THR A 302 9.97 5.59 0.32
N GLY A 303 11.14 5.11 -0.10
CA GLY A 303 12.25 4.74 0.80
C GLY A 303 12.14 3.34 1.42
N ILE A 304 11.14 2.55 1.03
CA ILE A 304 10.96 1.18 1.53
C ILE A 304 12.02 0.25 0.90
N GLN A 305 12.65 -0.55 1.75
CA GLN A 305 13.50 -1.66 1.30
C GLN A 305 12.62 -2.80 0.82
N VAL A 306 12.74 -3.16 -0.47
CA VAL A 306 11.96 -4.23 -1.06
C VAL A 306 12.77 -5.51 -1.12
N ARG A 307 12.18 -6.59 -0.63
CA ARG A 307 12.66 -7.97 -0.82
C ARG A 307 11.62 -8.77 -1.58
N VAL A 308 12.06 -9.78 -2.30
CA VAL A 308 11.17 -10.66 -3.07
C VAL A 308 11.37 -12.09 -2.60
N LEU A 309 10.29 -12.67 -2.15
CA LEU A 309 10.24 -14.09 -1.79
C LEU A 309 9.94 -14.93 -3.03
N ARG A 310 10.78 -15.91 -3.30
CA ARG A 310 10.49 -16.96 -4.28
C ARG A 310 10.20 -18.25 -3.56
N MET A 311 8.99 -18.76 -3.73
CA MET A 311 8.60 -20.06 -3.19
C MET A 311 9.01 -21.15 -4.17
N GLN A 312 9.74 -22.15 -3.66
CA GLN A 312 10.07 -23.37 -4.41
C GLN A 312 9.23 -24.51 -3.86
N GLY A 313 8.56 -25.25 -4.75
CA GLY A 313 7.76 -26.41 -4.38
C GLY A 313 6.34 -26.08 -3.88
N ALA A 314 5.91 -24.82 -3.98
CA ALA A 314 4.56 -24.35 -3.75
C ALA A 314 4.27 -23.15 -4.65
N LYS A 315 3.00 -22.95 -5.01
CA LYS A 315 2.57 -21.86 -5.91
C LYS A 315 2.27 -20.55 -5.15
N ASP A 316 1.80 -20.66 -3.92
CA ASP A 316 1.37 -19.55 -3.07
C ASP A 316 1.75 -19.80 -1.60
N PRO A 317 1.70 -18.76 -0.73
CA PRO A 317 2.00 -18.90 0.70
C PRO A 317 1.12 -19.91 1.44
N ASP A 318 -0.16 -20.02 1.08
CA ASP A 318 -1.10 -20.97 1.72
C ASP A 318 -0.66 -22.41 1.48
N GLU A 319 -0.31 -22.77 0.24
CA GLU A 319 0.20 -24.09 -0.09
C GLU A 319 1.55 -24.38 0.57
N PHE A 320 2.46 -23.40 0.59
CA PHE A 320 3.76 -23.57 1.22
C PHE A 320 3.66 -23.84 2.72
N LEU A 321 2.85 -23.05 3.42
CA LEU A 321 2.65 -23.18 4.87
C LEU A 321 2.01 -24.52 5.24
N LYS A 322 1.04 -25.02 4.46
CA LYS A 322 0.43 -26.33 4.66
C LYS A 322 1.43 -27.47 4.48
N LYS A 323 2.32 -27.33 3.49
CA LYS A 323 3.26 -28.41 3.13
C LYS A 323 4.49 -28.43 4.02
N TYR A 324 5.01 -27.26 4.38
CA TYR A 324 6.32 -27.11 5.00
C TYR A 324 6.31 -26.46 6.40
N GLY A 325 5.20 -25.85 6.78
CA GLY A 325 5.01 -25.23 8.09
C GLY A 325 5.66 -23.84 8.25
N ALA A 326 5.36 -23.20 9.38
CA ALA A 326 5.76 -21.82 9.67
C ALA A 326 7.28 -21.65 9.82
N GLN A 327 7.97 -22.60 10.47
CA GLN A 327 9.42 -22.51 10.68
C GLN A 327 10.20 -22.45 9.36
N ARG A 328 9.80 -23.27 8.39
CA ARG A 328 10.45 -23.30 7.07
C ARG A 328 10.14 -22.05 6.25
N PHE A 329 8.94 -21.50 6.45
CA PHE A 329 8.58 -20.22 5.85
C PHE A 329 9.39 -19.04 6.42
N GLU A 330 9.66 -19.03 7.74
CA GLU A 330 10.52 -18.02 8.37
C GLU A 330 11.95 -18.06 7.80
N VAL A 331 12.54 -19.25 7.68
CA VAL A 331 13.85 -19.42 7.03
C VAL A 331 13.83 -18.89 5.58
N LEU A 332 12.73 -19.12 4.87
CA LEU A 332 12.57 -18.63 3.51
C LEU A 332 12.45 -17.09 3.46
N LEU A 333 11.76 -16.48 4.42
CA LEU A 333 11.69 -15.02 4.57
C LEU A 333 13.06 -14.40 4.84
N ASP A 334 13.88 -15.03 5.66
CA ASP A 334 15.24 -14.55 5.97
C ASP A 334 16.18 -14.68 4.76
N SER A 335 15.95 -15.68 3.92
CA SER A 335 16.72 -15.92 2.69
C SER A 335 16.20 -15.19 1.45
N CYS A 336 15.14 -14.35 1.59
CA CYS A 336 14.55 -13.68 0.45
C CYS A 336 15.53 -12.73 -0.26
N GLN A 337 15.45 -12.75 -1.58
CA GLN A 337 16.33 -11.96 -2.43
C GLN A 337 16.06 -10.45 -2.28
N ASN A 338 17.13 -9.67 -2.26
CA ASN A 338 16.95 -8.24 -2.48
C ASN A 338 16.56 -7.99 -3.95
N GLN A 339 16.04 -6.78 -4.22
CA GLN A 339 15.55 -6.45 -5.56
C GLN A 339 16.58 -6.59 -6.68
N ALA A 340 17.87 -6.28 -6.40
CA ALA A 340 18.91 -6.35 -7.40
C ALA A 340 19.17 -7.81 -7.81
N GLU A 341 19.22 -8.71 -6.84
CA GLU A 341 19.30 -10.15 -7.06
C GLU A 341 18.10 -10.68 -7.85
N TYR A 342 16.89 -10.30 -7.41
CA TYR A 342 15.66 -10.70 -8.09
C TYR A 342 15.64 -10.26 -9.55
N ARG A 343 16.02 -9.00 -9.83
CA ARG A 343 16.05 -8.47 -11.22
C ARG A 343 17.08 -9.18 -12.08
N LEU A 344 18.28 -9.42 -11.54
CA LEU A 344 19.35 -10.11 -12.26
C LEU A 344 19.01 -11.57 -12.54
N ASP A 345 18.48 -12.29 -11.54
CA ASP A 345 18.02 -13.67 -11.70
C ASP A 345 16.86 -13.80 -12.68
N SER A 346 15.93 -12.85 -12.64
CA SER A 346 14.79 -12.82 -13.55
C SER A 346 15.24 -12.57 -15.00
N LEU A 347 16.30 -11.78 -15.17
CA LEU A 347 16.91 -11.57 -16.48
C LEU A 347 17.62 -12.83 -16.96
N ARG A 348 18.46 -13.45 -16.11
CA ARG A 348 19.21 -14.67 -16.44
C ARG A 348 18.32 -15.80 -16.95
N ARG A 349 17.14 -15.98 -16.34
CA ARG A 349 16.20 -17.08 -16.70
C ARG A 349 15.61 -16.97 -18.10
N LYS A 350 15.74 -15.83 -18.76
CA LYS A 350 15.23 -15.62 -20.11
C LYS A 350 16.17 -16.11 -21.20
N PHE A 351 17.39 -16.46 -20.84
CA PHE A 351 18.46 -16.79 -21.77
C PHE A 351 19.03 -18.15 -21.49
N ASP A 352 19.27 -18.90 -22.54
CA ASP A 352 20.10 -20.10 -22.51
C ASP A 352 21.60 -19.70 -22.63
N LEU A 353 22.26 -19.66 -21.49
CA LEU A 353 23.69 -19.23 -21.43
C LEU A 353 24.65 -20.25 -22.00
N THR A 354 24.20 -21.39 -22.49
CA THR A 354 25.04 -22.34 -23.26
C THR A 354 25.26 -21.88 -24.70
N LEU A 355 24.34 -21.02 -25.21
CA LEU A 355 24.37 -20.44 -26.55
C LEU A 355 25.11 -19.09 -26.52
N ASP A 356 26.14 -18.92 -27.31
CA ASP A 356 27.01 -17.72 -27.34
C ASP A 356 26.22 -16.45 -27.64
N GLU A 357 25.28 -16.48 -28.60
CA GLU A 357 24.43 -15.33 -28.95
C GLU A 357 23.55 -14.88 -27.75
N GLN A 358 22.89 -15.83 -27.09
CA GLN A 358 22.06 -15.55 -25.95
C GLN A 358 22.91 -15.11 -24.74
N ARG A 359 24.09 -15.62 -24.59
CA ARG A 359 25.03 -15.18 -23.55
C ARG A 359 25.47 -13.74 -23.74
N VAL A 360 25.77 -13.33 -24.98
CA VAL A 360 26.08 -11.93 -25.31
C VAL A 360 24.93 -11.02 -25.05
N GLU A 361 23.72 -11.40 -25.47
CA GLU A 361 22.50 -10.62 -25.24
C GLU A 361 22.20 -10.49 -23.74
N PHE A 362 22.31 -11.58 -22.96
CA PHE A 362 22.19 -11.54 -21.50
C PHE A 362 23.17 -10.53 -20.89
N LEU A 363 24.45 -10.57 -21.27
CA LEU A 363 25.47 -9.68 -20.73
C LEU A 363 25.20 -8.23 -21.06
N SER A 364 24.72 -7.93 -22.26
CA SER A 364 24.31 -6.57 -22.67
C SER A 364 23.16 -6.04 -21.82
N GLN A 365 22.11 -6.84 -21.64
CA GLN A 365 20.97 -6.46 -20.82
C GLN A 365 21.31 -6.41 -19.32
N ALA A 366 22.15 -7.32 -18.83
CA ALA A 366 22.65 -7.31 -17.47
C ALA A 366 23.51 -6.06 -17.18
N ALA A 367 24.36 -5.66 -18.12
CA ALA A 367 25.14 -4.43 -17.99
C ALA A 367 24.25 -3.19 -17.87
N ALA A 368 23.22 -3.10 -18.69
CA ALA A 368 22.25 -1.99 -18.62
C ALA A 368 21.47 -1.99 -17.30
N LEU A 369 21.03 -3.15 -16.83
CA LEU A 369 20.36 -3.32 -15.53
C LEU A 369 21.28 -2.90 -14.37
N ILE A 370 22.50 -3.41 -14.33
CA ILE A 370 23.48 -3.14 -13.26
C ILE A 370 23.89 -1.67 -13.26
N ALA A 371 24.01 -1.06 -14.44
CA ALA A 371 24.29 0.37 -14.57
C ALA A 371 23.21 1.25 -13.95
N SER A 372 21.96 0.78 -13.86
CA SER A 372 20.86 1.49 -13.19
C SER A 372 20.95 1.50 -11.67
N PHE A 373 21.78 0.67 -11.05
CA PHE A 373 21.91 0.63 -9.60
C PHE A 373 22.65 1.89 -9.08
N PRO A 374 22.12 2.54 -8.03
CA PRO A 374 22.64 3.82 -7.56
C PRO A 374 24.06 3.68 -6.96
N ASN A 375 24.32 2.56 -6.27
CA ASN A 375 25.56 2.33 -5.53
C ASN A 375 26.64 1.67 -6.38
N ALA A 376 27.85 2.24 -6.38
CA ALA A 376 29.01 1.69 -7.11
C ALA A 376 29.39 0.28 -6.63
N VAL A 377 29.32 0.03 -5.31
CA VAL A 377 29.61 -1.29 -4.72
C VAL A 377 28.58 -2.34 -5.20
N GLN A 378 27.31 -1.97 -5.27
CA GLN A 378 26.30 -2.85 -5.84
C GLN A 378 26.60 -3.17 -7.30
N ARG A 379 26.97 -2.18 -8.11
CA ARG A 379 27.35 -2.41 -9.51
C ARG A 379 28.52 -3.37 -9.65
N GLU A 380 29.48 -3.30 -8.74
CA GLU A 380 30.63 -4.22 -8.73
C GLU A 380 30.22 -5.65 -8.35
N ILE A 381 29.50 -5.81 -7.22
CA ILE A 381 29.06 -7.13 -6.73
C ILE A 381 28.21 -7.85 -7.78
N TYR A 382 27.18 -7.16 -8.31
CA TYR A 382 26.27 -7.76 -9.29
C TYR A 382 26.92 -7.92 -10.68
N GLY A 383 27.88 -7.08 -11.04
CA GLY A 383 28.71 -7.25 -12.21
C GLY A 383 29.52 -8.54 -12.14
N ARG A 384 30.16 -8.84 -11.00
CA ARG A 384 30.89 -10.10 -10.77
C ARG A 384 29.92 -11.30 -10.87
N ARG A 385 28.77 -11.27 -10.24
CA ARG A 385 27.77 -12.35 -10.32
C ARG A 385 27.29 -12.61 -11.75
N ALA A 386 27.06 -11.54 -12.53
CA ALA A 386 26.67 -11.67 -13.93
C ALA A 386 27.79 -12.28 -14.79
N ALA A 387 29.04 -11.89 -14.53
CA ALA A 387 30.21 -12.44 -15.18
C ALA A 387 30.37 -13.95 -14.89
N GLU A 388 30.31 -14.34 -13.63
CA GLU A 388 30.35 -15.75 -13.19
C GLU A 388 29.23 -16.57 -13.85
N ALA A 389 27.98 -16.05 -13.89
CA ALA A 389 26.87 -16.75 -14.50
C ALA A 389 27.03 -16.98 -16.00
N ALA A 390 27.72 -16.07 -16.70
CA ALA A 390 27.97 -16.15 -18.15
C ALA A 390 29.35 -16.72 -18.52
N GLY A 391 30.20 -17.07 -17.52
CA GLY A 391 31.53 -17.64 -17.77
C GLY A 391 32.52 -16.67 -18.42
N ILE A 392 32.43 -15.37 -18.10
CA ILE A 392 33.39 -14.34 -18.55
C ILE A 392 34.16 -13.75 -17.37
N THR A 393 35.22 -12.98 -17.67
CA THR A 393 36.00 -12.31 -16.62
C THR A 393 35.20 -11.13 -16.00
N PRO A 394 35.33 -10.89 -14.68
CA PRO A 394 34.73 -9.76 -14.03
C PRO A 394 35.10 -8.39 -14.65
N GLU A 395 36.35 -8.29 -15.11
CA GLU A 395 36.87 -7.06 -15.74
C GLU A 395 36.14 -6.75 -17.04
N ALA A 396 35.85 -7.74 -17.88
CA ALA A 396 35.13 -7.59 -19.13
C ALA A 396 33.68 -7.08 -18.82
N MET A 397 33.00 -7.68 -17.83
CA MET A 397 31.66 -7.23 -17.40
C MET A 397 31.68 -5.82 -16.84
N GLN A 398 32.71 -5.46 -16.05
CA GLN A 398 32.83 -4.11 -15.50
C GLN A 398 33.00 -3.05 -16.59
N LEU A 399 33.70 -3.35 -17.68
CA LEU A 399 33.82 -2.46 -18.83
C LEU A 399 32.47 -2.22 -19.49
N GLU A 400 31.66 -3.26 -19.69
CA GLU A 400 30.31 -3.12 -20.25
C GLU A 400 29.38 -2.35 -19.31
N VAL A 401 29.40 -2.58 -17.99
CA VAL A 401 28.65 -1.81 -17.00
C VAL A 401 29.05 -0.32 -17.02
N LYS A 402 30.36 -0.01 -17.12
CA LYS A 402 30.82 1.39 -17.20
C LYS A 402 30.36 2.06 -18.50
N LYS A 403 30.36 1.36 -19.64
CA LYS A 403 29.82 1.88 -20.91
C LYS A 403 28.32 2.16 -20.81
N ALA A 404 27.56 1.19 -20.29
CA ALA A 404 26.11 1.34 -20.08
C ALA A 404 25.79 2.50 -19.13
N TYR A 405 26.53 2.66 -18.04
CA TYR A 405 26.37 3.75 -17.07
C TYR A 405 26.61 5.14 -17.71
N ARG A 406 27.70 5.27 -18.47
CA ARG A 406 28.00 6.52 -19.20
C ARG A 406 26.89 6.86 -20.21
N LYS A 407 26.41 5.86 -20.96
CA LYS A 407 25.31 6.02 -21.92
C LYS A 407 24.01 6.46 -21.24
N SER A 408 23.63 5.84 -20.12
CA SER A 408 22.46 6.18 -19.34
C SER A 408 22.53 7.62 -18.81
N ARG A 409 23.66 8.01 -18.24
CA ARG A 409 23.87 9.39 -17.75
C ARG A 409 23.80 10.45 -18.84
N ALA A 410 24.34 10.14 -20.04
CA ALA A 410 24.24 11.05 -21.18
C ALA A 410 22.79 11.22 -21.65
N ILE A 411 22.00 10.15 -21.64
CA ILE A 411 20.58 10.21 -21.99
C ILE A 411 19.79 11.01 -20.94
N GLU A 412 20.04 10.78 -19.65
CA GLU A 412 19.39 11.52 -18.56
C GLU A 412 19.70 13.03 -18.65
N LYS A 413 20.97 13.37 -18.89
CA LYS A 413 21.39 14.76 -19.06
C LYS A 413 20.64 15.44 -20.22
N ARG A 414 20.56 14.79 -21.38
CA ARG A 414 19.84 15.30 -22.54
C ARG A 414 18.32 15.48 -22.27
N LYS A 415 17.71 14.51 -21.55
CA LYS A 415 16.29 14.63 -21.15
C LYS A 415 16.06 15.80 -20.23
N ARG A 416 16.95 16.05 -19.26
CA ARG A 416 16.88 17.16 -18.34
C ARG A 416 17.02 18.51 -19.05
N GLU A 417 18.01 18.62 -19.93
CA GLU A 417 18.21 19.83 -20.75
C GLU A 417 17.02 20.12 -21.66
N ALA A 418 16.42 19.08 -22.27
CA ALA A 418 15.21 19.22 -23.08
C ALA A 418 14.01 19.68 -22.25
N GLN A 419 13.83 19.15 -21.05
CA GLN A 419 12.77 19.53 -20.12
C GLN A 419 12.91 20.97 -19.61
N GLU A 420 14.13 21.39 -19.32
CA GLU A 420 14.45 22.77 -18.92
C GLU A 420 14.17 23.76 -20.06
N LEU A 421 14.50 23.39 -21.29
CA LEU A 421 14.19 24.17 -22.49
C LEU A 421 12.68 24.30 -22.75
N ASP A 422 11.91 23.23 -22.54
CA ASP A 422 10.45 23.26 -22.68
C ASP A 422 9.79 24.13 -21.61
N ILE A 423 10.26 24.06 -20.36
CA ILE A 423 9.79 24.93 -19.29
C ILE A 423 10.14 26.40 -19.59
N ALA A 424 11.34 26.67 -20.10
CA ALA A 424 11.74 28.02 -20.50
C ALA A 424 10.88 28.55 -21.65
N ARG A 425 10.56 27.73 -22.66
CA ARG A 425 9.66 28.10 -23.77
C ARG A 425 8.23 28.39 -23.29
N GLN A 426 7.72 27.63 -22.31
CA GLN A 426 6.38 27.89 -21.76
C GLN A 426 6.31 29.16 -20.90
N ARG A 427 7.44 29.59 -20.31
CA ARG A 427 7.55 30.82 -19.51
C ARG A 427 7.88 32.05 -20.34
N ALA A 428 8.30 31.92 -21.60
CA ALA A 428 8.59 33.05 -22.47
C ALA A 428 7.31 33.86 -22.75
N PRO A 429 7.31 35.18 -22.60
CA PRO A 429 6.15 36.01 -22.89
C PRO A 429 5.77 35.89 -24.37
N LYS A 430 4.49 35.55 -24.65
CA LYS A 430 3.97 35.59 -26.01
C LYS A 430 3.98 37.04 -26.52
N ILE A 431 4.99 37.42 -27.26
CA ILE A 431 5.04 38.72 -27.93
C ILE A 431 3.95 38.66 -29.01
N ARG A 432 2.84 39.38 -28.81
CA ARG A 432 1.87 39.65 -29.87
C ARG A 432 2.54 40.65 -30.83
N ALA A 433 2.73 40.26 -32.09
CA ALA A 433 3.09 41.17 -33.15
C ALA A 433 1.98 42.21 -33.29
N ILE A 434 2.30 43.46 -33.03
CA ILE A 434 1.44 44.60 -33.36
C ILE A 434 1.73 44.90 -34.80
N HIS A 435 0.76 44.58 -35.69
CA HIS A 435 0.78 45.08 -37.08
C HIS A 435 0.36 46.52 -37.03
N TYR A 436 1.26 47.42 -37.55
CA TYR A 436 0.96 48.79 -37.93
C TYR A 436 0.33 48.79 -39.33
#